data_569263f95348261d195627d8b178d05b
#
_entry.id   569263f95348261d195627d8b178d05b
#
_cell.length_a   1.000
_cell.length_b   1.000
_cell.length_c   1.000
_cell.angle_alpha   90.00
_cell.angle_beta   90.00
_cell.angle_gamma   90.00
#
_symmetry.space_group_name_H-M   'P 1'
#
loop_
_entity.id
_entity.type
_entity.pdbx_description
1 polymer ?
#
loop_
_entity_poly.entity_id
_entity_poly.type
_entity_poly.pdbx_seq_one_letter_code
_entity_poly.pdbx_strand_id
1 'polypeptide(L)'
;MFTYYSMLIVGLFLILGAVFIFMPMFIDRVYSLVKISKSIGCLLLGVLLLACTLPSLKYVVFKQYDVVSGRCVIEIDSSSRTSEADFDMQDTDEIFTFRDIPKLDAYGRSVPYYCKVTVTKDHNFEVSYKIYNSKTRKLILASE
;
A
#
# COMPACT_ATOMS: atom_id res chain seq x y z
N MET A 1 -2.01 4.65 3.23
CA MET A 1 -1.20 5.74 2.59
C MET A 1 0.31 5.64 2.80
N PHE A 2 0.79 5.15 3.92
CA PHE A 2 2.24 5.03 4.16
C PHE A 2 2.96 4.17 3.11
N THR A 3 2.38 3.04 2.75
CA THR A 3 2.90 2.09 1.74
C THR A 3 3.09 2.74 0.37
N TYR A 4 2.11 3.55 -0.06
CA TYR A 4 2.17 4.30 -1.31
C TYR A 4 3.38 5.25 -1.36
N TYR A 5 3.50 6.13 -0.35
CA TYR A 5 4.61 7.09 -0.31
C TYR A 5 5.96 6.41 -0.17
N SER A 6 6.06 5.32 0.58
CA SER A 6 7.32 4.56 0.71
C SER A 6 7.76 3.95 -0.61
N MET A 7 6.84 3.34 -1.38
CA MET A 7 7.14 2.78 -2.71
C MET A 7 7.59 3.87 -3.69
N LEU A 8 6.91 5.02 -3.70
CA LEU A 8 7.24 6.14 -4.57
C LEU A 8 8.64 6.71 -4.25
N ILE A 9 8.93 6.93 -2.98
CA ILE A 9 10.23 7.46 -2.53
C ILE A 9 11.35 6.45 -2.86
N VAL A 10 11.17 5.17 -2.54
CA VAL A 10 12.17 4.13 -2.84
C VAL A 10 12.40 4.01 -4.33
N GLY A 11 11.34 4.01 -5.16
CA GLY A 11 11.45 3.98 -6.62
C GLY A 11 12.26 5.15 -7.16
N LEU A 12 12.02 6.37 -6.65
CA LEU A 12 12.75 7.57 -7.04
C LEU A 12 14.23 7.49 -6.64
N PHE A 13 14.53 7.04 -5.41
CA PHE A 13 15.90 6.87 -4.94
C PHE A 13 16.68 5.83 -5.74
N LEU A 14 16.04 4.73 -6.15
CA LEU A 14 16.68 3.71 -6.99
C LEU A 14 17.03 4.25 -8.36
N ILE A 15 16.18 5.06 -8.99
CA ILE A 15 16.48 5.67 -10.27
C ILE A 15 17.62 6.69 -10.13
N LEU A 16 17.57 7.57 -9.13
CA LEU A 16 18.64 8.53 -8.88
C LEU A 16 19.98 7.83 -8.60
N GLY A 17 19.96 6.76 -7.80
CA GLY A 17 21.13 5.94 -7.52
C GLY A 17 21.70 5.27 -8.78
N ALA A 18 20.84 4.75 -9.66
CA ALA A 18 21.27 4.19 -10.93
C ALA A 18 21.96 5.24 -11.82
N VAL A 19 21.38 6.43 -11.93
CA VAL A 19 21.96 7.57 -12.67
C VAL A 19 23.31 7.97 -12.07
N PHE A 20 23.41 8.03 -10.74
CA PHE A 20 24.64 8.40 -10.06
C PHE A 20 25.78 7.39 -10.27
N ILE A 21 25.46 6.09 -10.40
CA ILE A 21 26.44 5.04 -10.74
C ILE A 21 26.83 5.11 -12.22
N PHE A 22 25.89 5.49 -13.10
CA PHE A 22 26.11 5.51 -14.53
C PHE A 22 26.97 6.73 -14.97
N MET A 23 26.79 7.86 -14.30
CA MET A 23 27.42 9.13 -14.68
C MET A 23 28.97 9.09 -14.69
N PRO A 24 29.66 8.66 -13.60
CA PRO A 24 31.12 8.58 -13.61
C PRO A 24 31.64 7.53 -14.57
N MET A 25 30.91 6.43 -14.80
CA MET A 25 31.29 5.39 -15.74
C MET A 25 31.30 5.88 -17.19
N PHE A 26 30.42 6.85 -17.52
CA PHE A 26 30.37 7.48 -18.83
C PHE A 26 31.50 8.51 -19.00
N ILE A 27 31.83 9.24 -17.93
CA ILE A 27 32.89 10.28 -17.94
C ILE A 27 34.28 9.61 -18.03
N ASP A 28 34.53 8.58 -17.21
CA ASP A 28 35.84 7.93 -17.09
C ASP A 28 36.06 6.84 -18.15
N ARG A 29 35.08 6.53 -18.99
CA ARG A 29 35.09 5.46 -20.01
C ARG A 29 35.49 4.09 -19.46
N VAL A 30 35.32 3.84 -18.16
CA VAL A 30 35.65 2.57 -17.52
C VAL A 30 34.38 1.71 -17.38
N TYR A 31 34.19 0.82 -18.32
CA TYR A 31 33.02 -0.07 -18.38
C TYR A 31 33.29 -1.36 -17.61
N SER A 32 32.82 -1.46 -16.38
CA SER A 32 32.82 -2.69 -15.61
C SER A 32 31.46 -3.40 -15.71
N LEU A 33 31.46 -4.65 -16.20
CA LEU A 33 30.22 -5.46 -16.32
C LEU A 33 29.42 -5.54 -15.03
N VAL A 34 30.09 -5.63 -13.87
CA VAL A 34 29.44 -5.69 -12.55
C VAL A 34 28.72 -4.37 -12.22
N LYS A 35 29.33 -3.21 -12.54
CA LYS A 35 28.71 -1.91 -12.31
C LYS A 35 27.52 -1.68 -13.24
N ILE A 36 27.63 -2.10 -14.50
CA ILE A 36 26.56 -2.04 -15.50
C ILE A 36 25.37 -2.87 -15.03
N SER A 37 25.59 -4.13 -14.65
CA SER A 37 24.52 -5.02 -14.20
C SER A 37 23.80 -4.46 -12.98
N LYS A 38 24.51 -3.94 -11.98
CA LYS A 38 23.93 -3.31 -10.78
C LYS A 38 23.09 -2.07 -11.14
N SER A 39 23.61 -1.20 -12.02
CA SER A 39 22.90 0.00 -12.44
C SER A 39 21.61 -0.33 -13.21
N ILE A 40 21.66 -1.29 -14.13
CA ILE A 40 20.48 -1.77 -14.87
C ILE A 40 19.47 -2.39 -13.91
N GLY A 41 19.91 -3.23 -12.96
CA GLY A 41 19.03 -3.83 -11.96
C GLY A 41 18.29 -2.78 -11.09
N CYS A 42 19.02 -1.78 -10.59
CA CYS A 42 18.42 -0.68 -9.83
C CYS A 42 17.43 0.14 -10.68
N LEU A 43 17.77 0.41 -11.93
CA LEU A 43 16.91 1.16 -12.86
C LEU A 43 15.62 0.39 -13.15
N LEU A 44 15.72 -0.88 -13.50
CA LEU A 44 14.54 -1.73 -13.77
C LEU A 44 13.62 -1.81 -12.56
N LEU A 45 14.18 -2.04 -11.36
CA LEU A 45 13.40 -2.10 -10.13
C LEU A 45 12.73 -0.76 -9.81
N GLY A 46 13.46 0.35 -9.96
CA GLY A 46 12.92 1.69 -9.77
C GLY A 46 11.79 2.02 -10.74
N VAL A 47 11.95 1.69 -12.02
CA VAL A 47 10.91 1.88 -13.04
C VAL A 47 9.68 1.02 -12.74
N LEU A 48 9.86 -0.22 -12.31
CA LEU A 48 8.76 -1.11 -11.96
C LEU A 48 7.95 -0.55 -10.77
N LEU A 49 8.62 -0.09 -9.71
CA LEU A 49 7.95 0.53 -8.56
C LEU A 49 7.18 1.79 -8.97
N LEU A 50 7.76 2.64 -9.81
CA LEU A 50 7.07 3.82 -10.31
C LEU A 50 5.91 3.45 -11.22
N ALA A 51 6.05 2.45 -12.08
CA ALA A 51 4.96 1.98 -12.95
C ALA A 51 3.74 1.49 -12.14
N CYS A 52 3.96 0.89 -10.97
CA CYS A 52 2.88 0.48 -10.08
C CYS A 52 2.24 1.67 -9.33
N THR A 53 3.02 2.72 -9.01
CA THR A 53 2.52 3.85 -8.19
C THR A 53 1.99 5.02 -9.01
N LEU A 54 2.53 5.27 -10.22
CA LEU A 54 2.15 6.40 -11.07
C LEU A 54 0.66 6.41 -11.48
N PRO A 55 0.01 5.29 -11.82
CA PRO A 55 -1.41 5.29 -12.17
C PRO A 55 -2.28 5.84 -11.04
N SER A 56 -1.94 5.51 -9.79
CA SER A 56 -2.67 5.93 -8.59
C SER A 56 -2.32 7.36 -8.15
N LEU A 57 -1.22 7.93 -8.65
CA LEU A 57 -0.75 9.27 -8.27
C LEU A 57 -1.84 10.34 -8.48
N LYS A 58 -2.53 10.31 -9.61
CA LYS A 58 -3.61 11.25 -9.90
C LYS A 58 -4.73 11.19 -8.86
N TYR A 59 -5.09 9.99 -8.39
CA TYR A 59 -6.16 9.81 -7.40
C TYR A 59 -5.74 10.30 -6.02
N VAL A 60 -4.46 10.09 -5.66
CA VAL A 60 -3.89 10.57 -4.39
C VAL A 60 -3.78 12.09 -4.38
N VAL A 61 -3.22 12.70 -5.45
CA VAL A 61 -3.02 14.15 -5.55
C VAL A 61 -4.34 14.90 -5.62
N PHE A 62 -5.31 14.42 -6.40
CA PHE A 62 -6.61 15.04 -6.55
C PHE A 62 -7.62 14.59 -5.50
N LYS A 63 -7.20 13.78 -4.50
CA LYS A 63 -8.04 13.23 -3.42
C LYS A 63 -9.30 12.55 -3.96
N GLN A 64 -9.16 11.84 -5.05
CA GLN A 64 -10.24 11.07 -5.66
C GLN A 64 -10.28 9.69 -4.99
N TYR A 65 -11.08 9.59 -3.95
CA TYR A 65 -11.25 8.38 -3.16
C TYR A 65 -12.62 7.77 -3.42
N ASP A 66 -12.70 6.47 -3.31
CA ASP A 66 -13.94 5.72 -3.29
C ASP A 66 -14.14 5.12 -1.89
N VAL A 67 -15.39 4.77 -1.57
CA VAL A 67 -15.75 4.19 -0.27
C VAL A 67 -16.39 2.83 -0.48
N VAL A 68 -15.64 1.79 -0.22
CA VAL A 68 -16.14 0.43 -0.19
C VAL A 68 -16.80 0.19 1.16
N SER A 69 -18.07 -0.21 1.16
CA SER A 69 -18.83 -0.42 2.39
C SER A 69 -19.58 -1.74 2.33
N GLY A 70 -19.52 -2.52 3.39
CA GLY A 70 -20.16 -3.81 3.44
C GLY A 70 -19.90 -4.53 4.77
N ARG A 71 -20.39 -5.79 4.82
CA ARG A 71 -20.02 -6.68 5.90
C ARG A 71 -18.57 -7.04 5.76
N CYS A 72 -17.83 -6.96 6.84
CA CYS A 72 -16.41 -7.26 6.86
C CYS A 72 -16.03 -8.18 8.02
N VAL A 73 -15.01 -8.96 7.80
CA VAL A 73 -14.30 -9.72 8.82
C VAL A 73 -12.91 -9.11 8.96
N ILE A 74 -12.46 -8.93 10.20
CA ILE A 74 -11.15 -8.37 10.46
C ILE A 74 -10.28 -9.47 11.04
N GLU A 75 -9.24 -9.84 10.31
CA GLU A 75 -8.24 -10.82 10.73
C GLU A 75 -6.92 -10.10 11.01
N ILE A 76 -6.17 -10.61 12.00
CA ILE A 76 -4.84 -10.09 12.30
C ILE A 76 -3.83 -11.09 11.77
N ASP A 77 -3.05 -10.68 10.78
CA ASP A 77 -1.90 -11.45 10.35
C ASP A 77 -0.66 -11.04 11.15
N SER A 78 -0.15 -11.99 11.94
CA SER A 78 1.06 -11.86 12.74
C SER A 78 2.22 -12.69 12.20
N SER A 79 2.12 -13.17 10.96
CA SER A 79 3.12 -14.08 10.36
C SER A 79 4.43 -13.37 10.01
N SER A 80 4.41 -12.06 9.89
CA SER A 80 5.59 -11.24 9.57
C SER A 80 6.07 -10.44 10.80
N ARG A 81 7.21 -9.77 10.67
CA ARG A 81 7.77 -8.90 11.74
C ARG A 81 6.86 -7.70 12.08
N THR A 82 5.89 -7.42 11.25
CA THR A 82 4.87 -6.39 11.43
C THR A 82 3.51 -7.08 11.48
N SER A 83 2.74 -6.84 12.53
CA SER A 83 1.35 -7.29 12.59
C SER A 83 0.51 -6.35 11.74
N GLU A 84 -0.34 -6.91 10.88
CA GLU A 84 -1.22 -6.18 9.98
C GLU A 84 -2.67 -6.63 10.19
N ALA A 85 -3.62 -5.77 9.91
CA ALA A 85 -5.04 -6.07 10.01
C ALA A 85 -5.64 -6.16 8.61
N ASP A 86 -6.16 -7.33 8.27
CA ASP A 86 -6.82 -7.60 6.99
C ASP A 86 -8.33 -7.43 7.15
N PHE A 87 -8.89 -6.56 6.33
CA PHE A 87 -10.32 -6.31 6.24
C PHE A 87 -10.88 -7.06 5.04
N ASP A 88 -11.43 -8.23 5.28
CA ASP A 88 -12.07 -9.06 4.24
C ASP A 88 -13.51 -8.59 4.06
N MET A 89 -13.79 -7.94 2.94
CA MET A 89 -15.10 -7.39 2.58
C MET A 89 -15.95 -8.46 1.93
N GLN A 90 -16.85 -9.08 2.69
CA GLN A 90 -17.68 -10.20 2.24
C GLN A 90 -18.68 -9.86 1.10
N ASP A 91 -19.00 -8.60 0.93
CA ASP A 91 -19.98 -8.17 -0.08
C ASP A 91 -19.30 -7.85 -1.44
N THR A 92 -17.99 -7.59 -1.48
CA THR A 92 -17.22 -7.24 -2.69
C THR A 92 -16.07 -8.19 -2.99
N ASP A 93 -15.78 -9.16 -2.10
CA ASP A 93 -14.63 -10.07 -2.16
C ASP A 93 -13.27 -9.36 -2.28
N GLU A 94 -13.19 -8.13 -1.74
CA GLU A 94 -11.95 -7.34 -1.70
C GLU A 94 -11.32 -7.41 -0.31
N ILE A 95 -10.00 -7.49 -0.27
CA ILE A 95 -9.22 -7.52 0.98
C ILE A 95 -8.37 -6.25 1.03
N PHE A 96 -8.48 -5.53 2.15
CA PHE A 96 -7.68 -4.31 2.41
C PHE A 96 -6.84 -4.52 3.65
N THR A 97 -5.52 -4.29 3.52
CA THR A 97 -4.54 -4.53 4.58
C THR A 97 -4.09 -3.21 5.22
N PHE A 98 -4.32 -3.06 6.51
CA PHE A 98 -3.89 -1.90 7.29
C PHE A 98 -2.81 -2.28 8.29
N ARG A 99 -1.77 -1.45 8.38
CA ARG A 99 -0.71 -1.62 9.41
C ARG A 99 -1.15 -1.21 10.80
N ASP A 100 -2.17 -0.37 10.89
CA ASP A 100 -2.74 0.03 12.17
C ASP A 100 -3.81 -0.98 12.58
N ILE A 101 -3.51 -1.73 13.64
CA ILE A 101 -4.43 -2.74 14.15
C ILE A 101 -5.53 -2.04 14.95
N PRO A 102 -6.80 -2.11 14.50
CA PRO A 102 -7.90 -1.54 15.23
C PRO A 102 -8.06 -2.23 16.60
N LYS A 103 -8.18 -1.47 17.66
CA LYS A 103 -8.44 -2.03 19.01
C LYS A 103 -9.91 -2.43 19.12
N LEU A 104 -10.19 -3.70 18.90
CA LEU A 104 -11.52 -4.29 18.97
C LEU A 104 -11.58 -5.34 20.07
N ASP A 105 -12.77 -5.62 20.56
CA ASP A 105 -13.00 -6.64 21.60
C ASP A 105 -12.77 -8.06 21.06
N ALA A 106 -13.00 -8.29 19.78
CA ALA A 106 -12.80 -9.59 19.13
C ALA A 106 -12.47 -9.46 17.65
N TYR A 107 -11.76 -10.44 17.12
CA TYR A 107 -11.33 -10.55 15.73
C TYR A 107 -11.71 -11.91 15.14
N GLY A 108 -11.64 -12.01 13.80
CA GLY A 108 -11.81 -13.26 13.07
C GLY A 108 -13.22 -13.49 12.55
N ARG A 109 -13.37 -14.60 11.82
CA ARG A 109 -14.57 -14.91 11.01
C ARG A 109 -15.87 -15.05 11.78
N SER A 110 -15.78 -15.32 13.07
CA SER A 110 -16.96 -15.47 13.94
C SER A 110 -17.60 -14.14 14.38
N VAL A 111 -16.92 -13.03 14.17
CA VAL A 111 -17.37 -11.69 14.59
C VAL A 111 -17.48 -10.76 13.38
N PRO A 112 -18.62 -10.78 12.66
CA PRO A 112 -18.80 -9.88 11.54
C PRO A 112 -19.02 -8.44 12.00
N TYR A 113 -18.32 -7.53 11.37
CA TYR A 113 -18.50 -6.08 11.50
C TYR A 113 -19.16 -5.51 10.24
N TYR A 114 -19.47 -4.24 10.27
CA TYR A 114 -19.77 -3.47 9.09
C TYR A 114 -18.69 -2.41 8.92
N CYS A 115 -17.96 -2.50 7.82
CA CYS A 115 -16.85 -1.61 7.54
C CYS A 115 -17.17 -0.62 6.42
N LYS A 116 -16.58 0.56 6.53
CA LYS A 116 -16.43 1.51 5.42
C LYS A 116 -14.95 1.75 5.25
N VAL A 117 -14.40 1.28 4.15
CA VAL A 117 -12.99 1.45 3.79
C VAL A 117 -12.90 2.50 2.71
N THR A 118 -12.14 3.55 2.95
CA THR A 118 -11.84 4.57 1.96
C THR A 118 -10.57 4.16 1.23
N VAL A 119 -10.65 4.05 -0.08
CA VAL A 119 -9.57 3.62 -0.96
C VAL A 119 -9.34 4.62 -2.08
N THR A 120 -8.22 4.53 -2.77
CA THR A 120 -8.05 5.25 -4.04
C THR A 120 -9.05 4.74 -5.06
N LYS A 121 -9.45 5.57 -6.03
CA LYS A 121 -10.48 5.23 -7.01
C LYS A 121 -10.18 3.98 -7.86
N ASP A 122 -8.92 3.57 -7.92
CA ASP A 122 -8.45 2.34 -8.57
C ASP A 122 -8.35 1.14 -7.60
N HIS A 123 -8.79 1.30 -6.36
CA HIS A 123 -8.78 0.31 -5.27
C HIS A 123 -7.41 -0.29 -4.94
N ASN A 124 -6.32 0.35 -5.40
CA ASN A 124 -4.96 -0.17 -5.18
C ASN A 124 -4.35 0.22 -3.83
N PHE A 125 -4.82 1.33 -3.24
CA PHE A 125 -4.27 1.82 -1.98
C PHE A 125 -5.37 2.23 -1.01
N GLU A 126 -5.27 1.72 0.20
CA GLU A 126 -6.13 2.06 1.32
C GLU A 126 -5.73 3.40 1.95
N VAL A 127 -6.74 4.18 2.34
CA VAL A 127 -6.58 5.52 2.93
C VAL A 127 -6.96 5.51 4.39
N SER A 128 -8.18 5.09 4.70
CA SER A 128 -8.74 5.06 6.05
C SER A 128 -9.86 4.05 6.16
N TYR A 129 -10.23 3.71 7.39
CA TYR A 129 -11.35 2.82 7.65
C TYR A 129 -12.25 3.34 8.76
N LYS A 130 -13.51 2.88 8.75
CA LYS A 130 -14.48 3.07 9.83
C LYS A 130 -15.16 1.75 10.10
N ILE A 131 -15.17 1.34 11.35
CA ILE A 131 -15.74 0.07 11.82
C ILE A 131 -17.01 0.35 12.61
N TYR A 132 -18.06 -0.34 12.25
CA TYR A 132 -19.37 -0.24 12.88
C TYR A 132 -19.81 -1.60 13.40
N ASN A 133 -20.62 -1.60 14.43
CA ASN A 133 -21.30 -2.81 14.86
C ASN A 133 -22.24 -3.32 13.75
N SER A 134 -22.18 -4.62 13.44
CA SER A 134 -22.94 -5.20 12.33
C SER A 134 -24.46 -5.08 12.52
N LYS A 135 -24.97 -5.15 13.76
CA LYS A 135 -26.40 -5.13 14.08
C LYS A 135 -26.92 -3.70 14.31
N THR A 136 -26.24 -2.94 15.15
CA THR A 136 -26.73 -1.59 15.59
C THR A 136 -26.26 -0.47 14.69
N ARG A 137 -25.30 -0.71 13.78
CA ARG A 137 -24.66 0.29 12.92
C ARG A 137 -24.01 1.44 13.69
N LYS A 138 -23.80 1.28 14.99
CA LYS A 138 -23.10 2.25 15.81
C LYS A 138 -21.61 2.20 15.47
N LEU A 139 -20.99 3.38 15.32
CA LEU A 139 -19.56 3.51 15.10
C LEU A 139 -18.79 2.98 16.32
N ILE A 140 -17.86 2.06 16.09
CA ILE A 140 -16.98 1.51 17.11
C ILE A 140 -15.64 2.23 17.06
N LEU A 141 -15.04 2.31 15.87
CA LEU A 141 -13.72 2.88 15.66
C LEU A 141 -13.59 3.50 14.26
N ALA A 142 -12.78 4.54 14.16
CA ALA A 142 -12.37 5.14 12.88
C ALA A 142 -10.85 5.36 12.92
N SER A 143 -10.16 5.02 11.82
CA SER A 143 -8.79 5.48 11.61
C SER A 143 -8.82 6.92 11.10
N GLU A 144 -7.97 7.76 11.61
CA GLU A 144 -7.73 9.12 11.08
C GLU A 144 -6.76 9.08 9.91
#